data_ce1e48da02b520936a899faaabcf4f51
#
_entry.id   ce1e48da02b520936a899faaabcf4f51
#
_cell.length_a   1.000
_cell.length_b   1.000
_cell.length_c   1.000
_cell.angle_alpha   90.00
_cell.angle_beta   90.00
_cell.angle_gamma   90.00
#
_symmetry.space_group_name_H-M   'P 1'
#
loop_
_entity.id
_entity.type
_entity.pdbx_description
1 polymer ?
#
loop_
_entity_poly.entity_id
_entity_poly.type
_entity_poly.pdbx_seq_one_letter_code
_entity_poly.pdbx_strand_id
1 'polypeptide(L)'
;MGIQLINIEKNFGSKKIYDKFSLTFEEGKINCILGRSGCGKSTLLNIIANLEDINSGEIIGVPEKIAYVFQEDRLIEWNSIYTNMELPLLKFYTKDEREEKIKNILREVELEDYINSYPKELSGGMRQRANIARALLYNGELLLMDEPFKSLDKSSKENIIKIFKKNHLEKNNTVIMVTHDINEALSLGDNIFILGGSPVSLMDKFKDVQRSKEKNNIEDKILLILKE
;
A
#
# COMPACT_ATOMS: atom_id res chain seq x y z
N MET A 1 -2.09 1.81 19.22
CA MET A 1 -2.18 3.28 18.98
C MET A 1 -1.88 3.52 17.51
N GLY A 2 -2.73 4.20 16.75
CA GLY A 2 -2.53 4.35 15.31
C GLY A 2 -1.36 5.25 14.94
N ILE A 3 -1.02 5.32 13.64
CA ILE A 3 0.07 6.16 13.13
C ILE A 3 -0.43 7.61 13.04
N GLN A 4 0.33 8.53 13.62
CA GLN A 4 -0.03 9.95 13.67
C GLN A 4 1.08 10.80 13.02
N LEU A 5 0.67 11.65 12.09
CA LEU A 5 1.48 12.72 11.55
C LEU A 5 1.04 14.03 12.22
N ILE A 6 1.98 14.77 12.78
CA ILE A 6 1.71 15.97 13.57
C ILE A 6 2.47 17.15 12.99
N ASN A 7 1.75 18.12 12.43
CA ASN A 7 2.28 19.35 11.86
C ASN A 7 3.45 19.13 10.88
N ILE A 8 3.32 18.12 10.00
CA ILE A 8 4.36 17.78 9.04
C ILE A 8 4.54 18.90 8.03
N GLU A 9 5.79 19.33 7.86
CA GLU A 9 6.21 20.20 6.76
C GLU A 9 7.15 19.42 5.84
N LYS A 10 6.92 19.54 4.53
CA LYS A 10 7.77 18.95 3.50
C LYS A 10 7.86 19.84 2.28
N ASN A 11 9.08 20.15 1.89
CA ASN A 11 9.39 20.95 0.70
C ASN A 11 10.34 20.19 -0.23
N PHE A 12 10.18 20.36 -1.55
CA PHE A 12 11.19 20.02 -2.54
C PHE A 12 11.63 21.30 -3.24
N GLY A 13 12.83 21.79 -2.86
CA GLY A 13 13.28 23.11 -3.27
C GLY A 13 12.31 24.21 -2.79
N SER A 14 11.77 24.99 -3.72
CA SER A 14 10.78 26.02 -3.43
C SER A 14 9.33 25.51 -3.36
N LYS A 15 9.08 24.27 -3.78
CA LYS A 15 7.72 23.71 -3.80
C LYS A 15 7.37 23.11 -2.45
N LYS A 16 6.41 23.73 -1.76
CA LYS A 16 5.84 23.22 -0.51
C LYS A 16 4.83 22.11 -0.83
N ILE A 17 5.08 20.91 -0.34
CA ILE A 17 4.18 19.75 -0.50
C ILE A 17 3.22 19.67 0.69
N TYR A 18 3.76 19.68 1.91
CA TYR A 18 3.00 19.70 3.15
C TYR A 18 3.32 20.96 3.95
N ASP A 19 2.31 21.55 4.56
CA ASP A 19 2.41 22.75 5.42
C ASP A 19 1.56 22.51 6.67
N LYS A 20 2.22 22.20 7.80
CA LYS A 20 1.58 21.86 9.09
C LYS A 20 0.49 20.77 8.94
N PHE A 21 0.74 19.80 8.05
CA PHE A 21 -0.19 18.73 7.77
C PHE A 21 -0.27 17.74 8.93
N SER A 22 -1.49 17.43 9.36
CA SER A 22 -1.73 16.47 10.44
C SER A 22 -2.78 15.46 10.00
N LEU A 23 -2.51 14.16 10.25
CA LEU A 23 -3.40 13.07 9.91
C LEU A 23 -3.15 11.88 10.83
N THR A 24 -4.21 11.14 11.17
CA THR A 24 -4.11 9.92 11.98
C THR A 24 -4.72 8.75 11.23
N PHE A 25 -3.96 7.66 11.10
CA PHE A 25 -4.41 6.37 10.58
C PHE A 25 -4.73 5.42 11.73
N GLU A 26 -5.84 4.73 11.64
CA GLU A 26 -6.27 3.77 12.66
C GLU A 26 -5.49 2.45 12.54
N GLU A 27 -5.04 1.92 13.68
CA GLU A 27 -4.33 0.65 13.79
C GLU A 27 -5.24 -0.53 13.43
N GLY A 28 -4.69 -1.57 12.79
CA GLY A 28 -5.41 -2.77 12.40
C GLY A 28 -6.51 -2.55 11.35
N LYS A 29 -6.49 -1.39 10.66
CA LYS A 29 -7.47 -1.00 9.64
C LYS A 29 -6.82 -0.83 8.29
N ILE A 30 -7.63 -0.99 7.24
CA ILE A 30 -7.27 -0.59 5.88
C ILE A 30 -7.65 0.89 5.71
N ASN A 31 -6.62 1.75 5.69
CA ASN A 31 -6.74 3.19 5.51
C ASN A 31 -6.42 3.54 4.06
N CYS A 32 -7.43 3.87 3.26
CA CYS A 32 -7.27 4.25 1.86
C CYS A 32 -7.10 5.75 1.72
N ILE A 33 -6.17 6.16 0.86
CA ILE A 33 -5.91 7.56 0.51
C ILE A 33 -6.27 7.76 -0.96
N LEU A 34 -7.24 8.61 -1.22
CA LEU A 34 -7.64 9.10 -2.54
C LEU A 34 -7.13 10.52 -2.78
N GLY A 35 -6.95 10.90 -4.03
CA GLY A 35 -6.60 12.26 -4.42
C GLY A 35 -6.02 12.31 -5.83
N ARG A 36 -5.91 13.51 -6.41
CA ARG A 36 -5.39 13.69 -7.77
C ARG A 36 -3.95 13.21 -7.89
N SER A 37 -3.55 12.80 -9.11
CA SER A 37 -2.17 12.40 -9.38
C SER A 37 -1.21 13.58 -9.11
N GLY A 38 -0.06 13.27 -8.51
CA GLY A 38 0.98 14.27 -8.21
C GLY A 38 0.68 15.19 -7.01
N CYS A 39 -0.41 15.00 -6.25
CA CYS A 39 -0.68 15.83 -5.08
C CYS A 39 0.19 15.50 -3.84
N GLY A 40 1.02 14.45 -3.89
CA GLY A 40 1.95 14.13 -2.76
C GLY A 40 1.68 12.82 -2.04
N LYS A 41 0.68 12.02 -2.42
CA LYS A 41 0.32 10.75 -1.72
C LYS A 41 1.48 9.77 -1.58
N SER A 42 2.24 9.54 -2.66
CA SER A 42 3.45 8.68 -2.61
C SER A 42 4.53 9.27 -1.70
N THR A 43 4.66 10.60 -1.68
CA THR A 43 5.55 11.30 -0.74
C THR A 43 5.14 11.02 0.70
N LEU A 44 3.83 10.99 1.01
CA LEU A 44 3.34 10.65 2.34
C LEU A 44 3.72 9.23 2.75
N LEU A 45 3.53 8.25 1.86
CA LEU A 45 3.95 6.87 2.12
C LEU A 45 5.47 6.77 2.35
N ASN A 46 6.27 7.46 1.52
CA ASN A 46 7.73 7.48 1.68
C ASN A 46 8.17 8.13 3.00
N ILE A 47 7.51 9.19 3.44
CA ILE A 47 7.75 9.81 4.74
C ILE A 47 7.43 8.82 5.88
N ILE A 48 6.29 8.13 5.83
CA ILE A 48 5.90 7.12 6.84
C ILE A 48 6.90 5.95 6.84
N ALA A 49 7.40 5.56 5.66
CA ALA A 49 8.41 4.50 5.53
C ALA A 49 9.83 4.93 5.92
N ASN A 50 10.03 6.18 6.33
CA ASN A 50 11.34 6.78 6.60
C ASN A 50 12.31 6.70 5.39
N LEU A 51 11.75 6.78 4.17
CA LEU A 51 12.49 6.84 2.91
C LEU A 51 12.64 8.30 2.41
N GLU A 52 11.93 9.22 3.03
CA GLU A 52 11.95 10.65 2.73
C GLU A 52 11.86 11.45 4.02
N ASP A 53 12.81 12.36 4.24
CA ASP A 53 12.85 13.20 5.43
C ASP A 53 11.77 14.28 5.42
N ILE A 54 11.30 14.67 6.59
CA ILE A 54 10.44 15.84 6.81
C ILE A 54 11.30 17.08 7.13
N ASN A 55 10.79 18.27 6.82
CA ASN A 55 11.46 19.51 7.20
C ASN A 55 11.16 19.90 8.66
N SER A 56 9.94 19.65 9.13
CA SER A 56 9.53 19.81 10.53
C SER A 56 8.28 18.98 10.83
N GLY A 57 7.92 18.88 12.10
CA GLY A 57 6.81 18.08 12.59
C GLY A 57 7.28 16.78 13.23
N GLU A 58 6.35 15.87 13.51
CA GLU A 58 6.60 14.62 14.19
C GLU A 58 5.75 13.49 13.61
N ILE A 59 6.28 12.28 13.59
CA ILE A 59 5.55 11.05 13.22
C ILE A 59 5.69 10.06 14.35
N ILE A 60 4.58 9.60 14.88
CA ILE A 60 4.53 8.65 16.00
C ILE A 60 3.68 7.43 15.66
N GLY A 61 3.97 6.31 16.31
CA GLY A 61 3.23 5.06 16.16
C GLY A 61 3.58 4.25 14.91
N VAL A 62 4.66 4.59 14.19
CA VAL A 62 5.15 3.79 13.07
C VAL A 62 5.92 2.58 13.62
N PRO A 63 5.55 1.34 13.28
CA PRO A 63 6.25 0.15 13.74
C PRO A 63 7.57 -0.05 13.00
N GLU A 64 8.46 -0.89 13.56
CA GLU A 64 9.75 -1.21 12.92
C GLU A 64 9.58 -2.08 11.66
N LYS A 65 8.56 -2.95 11.65
CA LYS A 65 8.35 -3.89 10.54
C LYS A 65 7.36 -3.33 9.54
N ILE A 66 7.88 -2.69 8.49
CA ILE A 66 7.11 -2.11 7.40
C ILE A 66 7.28 -2.95 6.14
N ALA A 67 6.18 -3.46 5.59
CA ALA A 67 6.12 -3.98 4.22
C ALA A 67 5.69 -2.86 3.27
N TYR A 68 6.27 -2.81 2.05
CA TYR A 68 5.93 -1.78 1.08
C TYR A 68 5.73 -2.37 -0.33
N VAL A 69 4.55 -2.15 -0.89
CA VAL A 69 4.27 -2.36 -2.31
C VAL A 69 4.40 -1.01 -3.01
N PHE A 70 5.53 -0.80 -3.67
CA PHE A 70 5.79 0.42 -4.44
C PHE A 70 4.97 0.43 -5.74
N GLN A 71 4.74 1.61 -6.30
CA GLN A 71 4.08 1.79 -7.59
C GLN A 71 4.86 1.10 -8.73
N GLU A 72 6.20 1.19 -8.69
CA GLU A 72 7.11 0.37 -9.51
C GLU A 72 7.44 -0.91 -8.73
N ASP A 73 7.55 -2.04 -9.41
CA ASP A 73 7.66 -3.34 -8.75
C ASP A 73 8.92 -3.53 -7.88
N ARG A 74 10.00 -2.78 -8.15
CA ARG A 74 11.28 -2.82 -7.41
C ARG A 74 11.76 -4.24 -7.08
N LEU A 75 11.51 -5.18 -7.99
CA LEU A 75 12.13 -6.49 -7.93
C LEU A 75 13.63 -6.36 -8.27
N ILE A 76 14.45 -7.19 -7.63
CA ILE A 76 15.88 -7.23 -7.91
C ILE A 76 16.08 -7.98 -9.23
N GLU A 77 16.45 -7.26 -10.29
CA GLU A 77 16.44 -7.76 -11.67
C GLU A 77 17.40 -8.93 -11.92
N TRP A 78 18.54 -8.97 -11.21
CA TRP A 78 19.55 -10.04 -11.34
C TRP A 78 19.26 -11.24 -10.42
N ASN A 79 18.19 -11.23 -9.66
CA ASN A 79 17.75 -12.32 -8.80
C ASN A 79 16.50 -12.99 -9.39
N SER A 80 16.42 -14.33 -9.23
CA SER A 80 15.19 -15.05 -9.57
C SER A 80 13.99 -14.59 -8.74
N ILE A 81 12.79 -14.93 -9.15
CA ILE A 81 11.57 -14.69 -8.37
C ILE A 81 11.66 -15.38 -7.01
N TYR A 82 12.18 -16.63 -6.95
CA TYR A 82 12.44 -17.31 -5.68
C TYR A 82 13.28 -16.44 -4.74
N THR A 83 14.43 -15.96 -5.19
CA THR A 83 15.35 -15.17 -4.37
C THR A 83 14.73 -13.83 -3.96
N ASN A 84 13.95 -13.18 -4.85
CA ASN A 84 13.20 -11.97 -4.50
C ASN A 84 12.19 -12.21 -3.38
N MET A 85 11.54 -13.39 -3.35
CA MET A 85 10.61 -13.78 -2.27
C MET A 85 11.35 -14.19 -0.99
N GLU A 86 12.52 -14.80 -1.11
CA GLU A 86 13.28 -15.33 0.02
C GLU A 86 13.91 -14.23 0.88
N LEU A 87 14.42 -13.16 0.26
CA LEU A 87 15.15 -12.10 0.93
C LEU A 87 14.47 -11.54 2.20
N PRO A 88 13.19 -11.18 2.19
CA PRO A 88 12.51 -10.66 3.38
C PRO A 88 12.31 -11.71 4.48
N LEU A 89 12.49 -13.00 4.17
CA LEU A 89 12.26 -14.10 5.11
C LEU A 89 13.52 -14.60 5.80
N LEU A 90 14.71 -14.25 5.29
CA LEU A 90 15.99 -14.81 5.73
C LEU A 90 16.25 -14.73 7.24
N LYS A 91 15.78 -13.65 7.89
CA LYS A 91 16.00 -13.42 9.32
C LYS A 91 15.00 -14.13 10.24
N PHE A 92 13.90 -14.65 9.69
CA PHE A 92 12.74 -15.06 10.48
C PHE A 92 12.42 -16.55 10.39
N TYR A 93 12.88 -17.24 9.32
CA TYR A 93 12.46 -18.61 9.01
C TYR A 93 13.64 -19.48 8.60
N THR A 94 13.55 -20.79 8.90
CA THR A 94 14.46 -21.81 8.39
C THR A 94 14.33 -21.94 6.87
N LYS A 95 15.28 -22.64 6.23
CA LYS A 95 15.25 -22.84 4.77
C LYS A 95 13.96 -23.54 4.31
N ASP A 96 13.57 -24.62 4.99
CA ASP A 96 12.40 -25.41 4.62
C ASP A 96 11.10 -24.61 4.77
N GLU A 97 10.98 -23.86 5.88
CA GLU A 97 9.82 -22.97 6.09
C GLU A 97 9.73 -21.86 5.02
N ARG A 98 10.88 -21.28 4.61
CA ARG A 98 10.90 -20.27 3.54
C ARG A 98 10.44 -20.88 2.21
N GLU A 99 10.97 -22.06 1.87
CA GLU A 99 10.63 -22.75 0.63
C GLU A 99 9.12 -23.05 0.55
N GLU A 100 8.53 -23.54 1.63
CA GLU A 100 7.10 -23.82 1.71
C GLU A 100 6.25 -22.54 1.55
N LYS A 101 6.61 -21.47 2.31
CA LYS A 101 5.90 -20.18 2.25
C LYS A 101 5.96 -19.56 0.85
N ILE A 102 7.14 -19.61 0.21
CA ILE A 102 7.36 -19.06 -1.13
C ILE A 102 6.53 -19.81 -2.17
N LYS A 103 6.57 -21.15 -2.14
CA LYS A 103 5.76 -21.99 -3.06
C LYS A 103 4.26 -21.71 -2.89
N ASN A 104 3.80 -21.60 -1.65
CA ASN A 104 2.38 -21.37 -1.36
C ASN A 104 1.93 -20.01 -1.89
N ILE A 105 2.65 -18.91 -1.59
CA ILE A 105 2.24 -17.58 -2.08
C ILE A 105 2.34 -17.47 -3.61
N LEU A 106 3.38 -18.06 -4.23
CA LEU A 106 3.54 -18.03 -5.68
C LEU A 106 2.41 -18.81 -6.38
N ARG A 107 1.94 -19.89 -5.79
CA ARG A 107 0.74 -20.62 -6.28
C ARG A 107 -0.51 -19.76 -6.15
N GLU A 108 -0.74 -19.11 -5.01
CA GLU A 108 -1.89 -18.22 -4.79
C GLU A 108 -1.93 -17.08 -5.81
N VAL A 109 -0.77 -16.47 -6.12
CA VAL A 109 -0.68 -15.38 -7.11
C VAL A 109 -0.46 -15.86 -8.56
N GLU A 110 -0.56 -17.16 -8.83
CA GLU A 110 -0.42 -17.78 -10.16
C GLU A 110 0.94 -17.51 -10.82
N LEU A 111 2.01 -17.68 -10.04
CA LEU A 111 3.40 -17.52 -10.49
C LEU A 111 4.29 -18.73 -10.15
N GLU A 112 3.72 -19.88 -9.77
CA GLU A 112 4.48 -21.07 -9.36
C GLU A 112 5.44 -21.53 -10.47
N ASP A 113 4.99 -21.54 -11.74
CA ASP A 113 5.80 -21.95 -12.89
C ASP A 113 6.98 -20.99 -13.18
N TYR A 114 6.93 -19.77 -12.64
CA TYR A 114 7.93 -18.72 -12.84
C TYR A 114 8.90 -18.54 -11.67
N ILE A 115 8.91 -19.49 -10.72
CA ILE A 115 9.71 -19.40 -9.50
C ILE A 115 11.21 -19.20 -9.77
N ASN A 116 11.75 -19.79 -10.84
CA ASN A 116 13.16 -19.67 -11.25
C ASN A 116 13.39 -18.57 -12.29
N SER A 117 12.34 -17.92 -12.78
CA SER A 117 12.46 -16.85 -13.79
C SER A 117 12.99 -15.57 -13.16
N TYR A 118 13.55 -14.70 -14.01
CA TYR A 118 14.01 -13.38 -13.63
C TYR A 118 12.93 -12.32 -13.94
N PRO A 119 12.92 -11.17 -13.24
CA PRO A 119 11.91 -10.14 -13.46
C PRO A 119 11.74 -9.70 -14.92
N LYS A 120 12.84 -9.63 -15.69
CA LYS A 120 12.83 -9.28 -17.12
C LYS A 120 12.04 -10.26 -18.01
N GLU A 121 11.83 -11.50 -17.54
CA GLU A 121 11.11 -12.55 -18.26
C GLU A 121 9.60 -12.53 -17.97
N LEU A 122 9.16 -11.69 -17.01
CA LEU A 122 7.78 -11.56 -16.60
C LEU A 122 7.10 -10.37 -17.29
N SER A 123 5.81 -10.49 -17.57
CA SER A 123 4.97 -9.34 -17.96
C SER A 123 4.85 -8.33 -16.82
N GLY A 124 4.42 -7.09 -17.12
CA GLY A 124 4.20 -6.07 -16.11
C GLY A 124 3.22 -6.49 -15.00
N GLY A 125 2.12 -7.15 -15.38
CA GLY A 125 1.15 -7.69 -14.42
C GLY A 125 1.71 -8.83 -13.56
N MET A 126 2.55 -9.69 -14.13
CA MET A 126 3.25 -10.76 -13.38
C MET A 126 4.25 -10.17 -12.38
N ARG A 127 5.04 -9.16 -12.80
CA ARG A 127 5.95 -8.46 -11.88
C ARG A 127 5.19 -7.80 -10.73
N GLN A 128 4.05 -7.18 -11.03
CA GLN A 128 3.23 -6.56 -9.97
C GLN A 128 2.66 -7.60 -9.01
N ARG A 129 2.20 -8.76 -9.50
CA ARG A 129 1.78 -9.86 -8.64
C ARG A 129 2.91 -10.36 -7.74
N ALA A 130 4.12 -10.50 -8.29
CA ALA A 130 5.32 -10.86 -7.52
C ALA A 130 5.67 -9.79 -6.47
N ASN A 131 5.60 -8.51 -6.80
CA ASN A 131 5.83 -7.41 -5.86
C ASN A 131 4.86 -7.45 -4.67
N ILE A 132 3.57 -7.65 -4.93
CA ILE A 132 2.55 -7.81 -3.88
C ILE A 132 2.82 -9.07 -3.04
N ALA A 133 3.10 -10.21 -3.68
CA ALA A 133 3.41 -11.47 -2.99
C ALA A 133 4.61 -11.31 -2.04
N ARG A 134 5.68 -10.64 -2.48
CA ARG A 134 6.85 -10.35 -1.65
C ARG A 134 6.50 -9.54 -0.40
N ALA A 135 5.67 -8.51 -0.54
CA ALA A 135 5.24 -7.70 0.58
C ALA A 135 4.32 -8.49 1.55
N LEU A 136 3.44 -9.34 1.02
CA LEU A 136 2.58 -10.19 1.84
C LEU A 136 3.34 -11.29 2.58
N LEU A 137 4.43 -11.80 2.02
CA LEU A 137 5.33 -12.75 2.71
C LEU A 137 6.01 -12.11 3.91
N TYR A 138 6.45 -10.85 3.78
CA TYR A 138 7.03 -10.12 4.89
C TYR A 138 5.95 -9.82 5.92
N ASN A 139 6.08 -10.39 7.11
CA ASN A 139 5.10 -10.23 8.19
C ASN A 139 5.25 -8.85 8.85
N GLY A 140 4.97 -7.78 8.07
CA GLY A 140 5.00 -6.40 8.54
C GLY A 140 3.78 -6.06 9.40
N GLU A 141 3.99 -5.28 10.44
CA GLU A 141 2.92 -4.70 11.28
C GLU A 141 2.21 -3.56 10.55
N LEU A 142 2.93 -2.92 9.61
CA LEU A 142 2.42 -1.92 8.69
C LEU A 142 2.66 -2.38 7.25
N LEU A 143 1.62 -2.31 6.43
CA LEU A 143 1.69 -2.54 4.99
C LEU A 143 1.36 -1.22 4.26
N LEU A 144 2.35 -0.66 3.58
CA LEU A 144 2.18 0.49 2.70
C LEU A 144 1.98 0.01 1.26
N MET A 145 1.02 0.58 0.55
CA MET A 145 0.70 0.19 -0.83
C MET A 145 0.47 1.44 -1.69
N ASP A 146 1.28 1.63 -2.72
CA ASP A 146 1.16 2.74 -3.65
C ASP A 146 0.64 2.25 -5.01
N GLU A 147 -0.63 2.53 -5.32
CA GLU A 147 -1.35 2.11 -6.52
C GLU A 147 -1.17 0.60 -6.85
N PRO A 148 -1.37 -0.32 -5.87
CA PRO A 148 -0.92 -1.70 -5.98
C PRO A 148 -1.56 -2.50 -7.11
N PHE A 149 -2.74 -2.12 -7.58
CA PHE A 149 -3.50 -2.92 -8.55
C PHE A 149 -3.55 -2.30 -9.96
N LYS A 150 -2.85 -1.19 -10.18
CA LYS A 150 -2.92 -0.39 -11.42
C LYS A 150 -2.55 -1.17 -12.69
N SER A 151 -1.55 -2.06 -12.60
CA SER A 151 -1.01 -2.81 -13.74
C SER A 151 -1.65 -4.19 -13.93
N LEU A 152 -2.70 -4.52 -13.16
CA LEU A 152 -3.36 -5.81 -13.21
C LEU A 152 -4.60 -5.76 -14.11
N ASP A 153 -4.81 -6.81 -14.89
CA ASP A 153 -6.08 -7.06 -15.55
C ASP A 153 -7.18 -7.38 -14.52
N LYS A 154 -8.44 -7.32 -14.94
CA LYS A 154 -9.59 -7.47 -14.03
C LYS A 154 -9.58 -8.78 -13.25
N SER A 155 -9.28 -9.90 -13.91
CA SER A 155 -9.29 -11.22 -13.27
C SER A 155 -8.19 -11.36 -12.24
N SER A 156 -6.95 -11.00 -12.63
CA SER A 156 -5.78 -10.96 -11.72
C SER A 156 -6.02 -10.04 -10.53
N LYS A 157 -6.60 -8.85 -10.77
CA LYS A 157 -6.93 -7.89 -9.72
C LYS A 157 -7.90 -8.49 -8.68
N GLU A 158 -8.99 -9.13 -9.13
CA GLU A 158 -9.97 -9.76 -8.25
C GLU A 158 -9.34 -10.88 -7.39
N ASN A 159 -8.47 -11.70 -7.98
CA ASN A 159 -7.75 -12.75 -7.26
C ASN A 159 -6.79 -12.16 -6.20
N ILE A 160 -5.95 -11.20 -6.59
CA ILE A 160 -5.00 -10.55 -5.67
C ILE A 160 -5.71 -9.83 -4.53
N ILE A 161 -6.84 -9.18 -4.78
CA ILE A 161 -7.66 -8.55 -3.73
C ILE A 161 -8.16 -9.58 -2.72
N LYS A 162 -8.57 -10.77 -3.17
CA LYS A 162 -8.99 -11.86 -2.25
C LYS A 162 -7.83 -12.32 -1.37
N ILE A 163 -6.65 -12.54 -1.97
CA ILE A 163 -5.43 -12.95 -1.25
C ILE A 163 -5.04 -11.86 -0.23
N PHE A 164 -5.02 -10.60 -0.63
CA PHE A 164 -4.74 -9.48 0.25
C PHE A 164 -5.71 -9.40 1.43
N LYS A 165 -7.04 -9.49 1.19
CA LYS A 165 -8.05 -9.48 2.27
C LYS A 165 -7.86 -10.63 3.25
N LYS A 166 -7.63 -11.84 2.75
CA LYS A 166 -7.34 -13.01 3.59
C LYS A 166 -6.12 -12.76 4.47
N ASN A 167 -5.02 -12.30 3.87
CA ASN A 167 -3.78 -12.02 4.59
C ASN A 167 -3.94 -10.92 5.67
N HIS A 168 -4.67 -9.84 5.35
CA HIS A 168 -4.98 -8.79 6.31
C HIS A 168 -5.83 -9.29 7.48
N LEU A 169 -6.88 -10.10 7.23
CA LEU A 169 -7.70 -10.69 8.28
C LEU A 169 -6.92 -11.61 9.21
N GLU A 170 -5.98 -12.39 8.67
CA GLU A 170 -5.13 -13.30 9.45
C GLU A 170 -4.10 -12.55 10.30
N LYS A 171 -3.53 -11.46 9.80
CA LYS A 171 -2.46 -10.71 10.45
C LYS A 171 -2.94 -9.55 11.30
N ASN A 172 -4.11 -9.02 11.03
CA ASN A 172 -4.66 -7.79 11.64
C ASN A 172 -3.66 -6.62 11.63
N ASN A 173 -2.85 -6.53 10.56
CA ASN A 173 -1.86 -5.47 10.40
C ASN A 173 -2.52 -4.16 9.96
N THR A 174 -1.86 -3.04 10.23
CA THR A 174 -2.30 -1.75 9.70
C THR A 174 -1.95 -1.65 8.22
N VAL A 175 -2.88 -1.17 7.40
CA VAL A 175 -2.66 -0.93 5.97
C VAL A 175 -2.88 0.54 5.66
N ILE A 176 -1.96 1.16 4.92
CA ILE A 176 -2.16 2.47 4.30
C ILE A 176 -1.99 2.28 2.79
N MET A 177 -3.07 2.44 2.07
CA MET A 177 -3.12 2.21 0.62
C MET A 177 -3.47 3.50 -0.12
N VAL A 178 -2.62 3.89 -1.04
CA VAL A 178 -2.89 4.95 -2.01
C VAL A 178 -3.50 4.33 -3.25
N THR A 179 -4.60 4.88 -3.72
CA THR A 179 -5.22 4.52 -5.00
C THR A 179 -5.92 5.74 -5.61
N HIS A 180 -6.12 5.71 -6.91
CA HIS A 180 -6.99 6.67 -7.62
C HIS A 180 -8.34 6.04 -8.01
N ASP A 181 -8.51 4.74 -7.78
CA ASP A 181 -9.74 3.98 -8.06
C ASP A 181 -10.67 4.03 -6.84
N ILE A 182 -11.80 4.72 -6.99
CA ILE A 182 -12.82 4.88 -5.94
C ILE A 182 -13.40 3.51 -5.55
N ASN A 183 -13.59 2.62 -6.53
CA ASN A 183 -14.14 1.28 -6.27
C ASN A 183 -13.18 0.45 -5.41
N GLU A 184 -11.86 0.56 -5.61
CA GLU A 184 -10.88 -0.06 -4.73
C GLU A 184 -11.02 0.47 -3.30
N ALA A 185 -11.05 1.79 -3.13
CA ALA A 185 -11.17 2.41 -1.82
C ALA A 185 -12.47 2.00 -1.10
N LEU A 186 -13.61 2.00 -1.81
CA LEU A 186 -14.91 1.59 -1.26
C LEU A 186 -15.01 0.11 -0.96
N SER A 187 -14.31 -0.75 -1.72
CA SER A 187 -14.36 -2.20 -1.53
C SER A 187 -13.40 -2.72 -0.48
N LEU A 188 -12.30 -2.00 -0.22
CA LEU A 188 -11.21 -2.42 0.65
C LEU A 188 -11.11 -1.59 1.93
N GLY A 189 -11.25 -0.26 1.84
CA GLY A 189 -10.97 0.66 2.93
C GLY A 189 -11.97 0.57 4.08
N ASP A 190 -11.46 0.42 5.29
CA ASP A 190 -12.25 0.72 6.49
C ASP A 190 -12.42 2.23 6.63
N ASN A 191 -11.34 2.98 6.37
CA ASN A 191 -11.32 4.43 6.36
C ASN A 191 -10.85 4.95 5.01
N ILE A 192 -11.44 6.03 4.51
CA ILE A 192 -11.05 6.71 3.28
C ILE A 192 -10.72 8.17 3.60
N PHE A 193 -9.54 8.60 3.17
CA PHE A 193 -9.05 9.97 3.31
C PHE A 193 -8.89 10.57 1.92
N ILE A 194 -9.46 11.75 1.70
CA ILE A 194 -9.33 12.47 0.42
C ILE A 194 -8.32 13.58 0.60
N LEU A 195 -7.21 13.49 -0.11
CA LEU A 195 -6.16 14.49 -0.11
C LEU A 195 -6.20 15.34 -1.38
N GLY A 196 -5.99 16.64 -1.20
CA GLY A 196 -5.95 17.59 -2.32
C GLY A 196 -5.30 18.91 -1.94
N GLY A 197 -5.30 19.85 -2.88
CA GLY A 197 -4.70 21.17 -2.66
C GLY A 197 -3.18 21.23 -2.94
N SER A 198 -2.63 22.44 -2.87
CA SER A 198 -1.20 22.73 -2.99
C SER A 198 -0.88 23.96 -2.12
N PRO A 199 -0.33 23.79 -0.93
CA PRO A 199 0.09 22.53 -0.25
C PRO A 199 -1.04 21.53 -0.03
N VAL A 200 -0.68 20.26 0.16
CA VAL A 200 -1.64 19.15 0.38
C VAL A 200 -2.39 19.34 1.70
N SER A 201 -3.68 19.16 1.65
CA SER A 201 -4.57 19.17 2.81
C SER A 201 -5.53 17.97 2.79
N LEU A 202 -6.08 17.65 3.95
CA LEU A 202 -7.19 16.71 4.06
C LEU A 202 -8.48 17.43 3.64
N MET A 203 -9.05 17.01 2.51
CA MET A 203 -10.30 17.57 1.99
C MET A 203 -11.51 16.98 2.70
N ASP A 204 -11.51 15.66 2.90
CA ASP A 204 -12.56 14.95 3.65
C ASP A 204 -12.09 13.57 4.13
N LYS A 205 -12.85 12.95 5.04
CA LYS A 205 -12.61 11.61 5.54
C LYS A 205 -13.89 10.85 5.80
N PHE A 206 -13.90 9.58 5.45
CA PHE A 206 -14.99 8.64 5.72
C PHE A 206 -14.46 7.50 6.59
N LYS A 207 -15.15 7.20 7.69
CA LYS A 207 -14.78 6.14 8.62
C LYS A 207 -15.76 4.99 8.55
N ASP A 208 -15.30 3.78 8.94
CA ASP A 208 -16.11 2.55 9.01
C ASP A 208 -16.90 2.26 7.72
N VAL A 209 -16.30 2.58 6.56
CA VAL A 209 -16.94 2.48 5.23
C VAL A 209 -17.45 1.07 4.95
N GLN A 210 -16.72 0.02 5.40
CA GLN A 210 -17.16 -1.37 5.20
C GLN A 210 -18.45 -1.71 5.93
N ARG A 211 -18.76 -1.03 7.04
CA ARG A 211 -19.98 -1.22 7.84
C ARG A 211 -21.10 -0.27 7.42
N SER A 212 -20.82 0.73 6.60
CA SER A 212 -21.80 1.72 6.17
C SER A 212 -22.81 1.10 5.20
N LYS A 213 -24.10 1.36 5.44
CA LYS A 213 -25.20 1.05 4.51
C LYS A 213 -25.33 2.07 3.38
N GLU A 214 -24.60 3.18 3.45
CA GLU A 214 -24.69 4.34 2.55
C GLU A 214 -23.49 4.45 1.60
N LYS A 215 -22.95 3.32 1.13
CA LYS A 215 -21.76 3.34 0.25
C LYS A 215 -21.96 4.19 -1.01
N ASN A 216 -23.14 4.17 -1.62
CA ASN A 216 -23.44 4.97 -2.79
C ASN A 216 -23.38 6.49 -2.50
N ASN A 217 -23.88 6.92 -1.33
CA ASN A 217 -23.79 8.31 -0.90
C ASN A 217 -22.34 8.74 -0.64
N ILE A 218 -21.50 7.83 -0.12
CA ILE A 218 -20.06 8.07 0.05
C ILE A 218 -19.38 8.21 -1.31
N GLU A 219 -19.70 7.35 -2.28
CA GLU A 219 -19.18 7.42 -3.64
C GLU A 219 -19.49 8.75 -4.30
N ASP A 220 -20.76 9.18 -4.27
CA ASP A 220 -21.19 10.46 -4.84
C ASP A 220 -20.44 11.65 -4.23
N LYS A 221 -20.24 11.66 -2.91
CA LYS A 221 -19.45 12.69 -2.21
C LYS A 221 -17.99 12.68 -2.64
N ILE A 222 -17.36 11.51 -2.73
CA ILE A 222 -15.97 11.37 -3.18
C ILE A 222 -15.84 11.93 -4.61
N LEU A 223 -16.77 11.56 -5.51
CA LEU A 223 -16.78 12.04 -6.88
C LEU A 223 -16.92 13.57 -6.97
N LEU A 224 -17.73 14.18 -6.11
CA LEU A 224 -17.90 15.63 -6.07
C LEU A 224 -16.58 16.32 -5.66
N ILE A 225 -15.94 15.86 -4.57
CA ILE A 225 -14.71 16.45 -4.05
C ILE A 225 -13.54 16.30 -5.06
N LEU A 226 -13.44 15.18 -5.75
CA LEU A 226 -12.36 14.94 -6.70
C LEU A 226 -12.52 15.69 -8.04
N LYS A 227 -13.72 16.24 -8.34
CA LYS A 227 -13.98 17.08 -9.50
C LYS A 227 -13.54 18.54 -9.29
N GLU A 228 -13.56 19.04 -8.08
CA GLU A 228 -13.06 20.36 -7.69
C GLU A 228 -11.51 20.39 -7.72
#